data_c72ce90bc5e6704ba889dadc4cfccabe
#
_entry.id   c72ce90bc5e6704ba889dadc4cfccabe
#
_cell.length_a   1.000
_cell.length_b   1.000
_cell.length_c   1.000
_cell.angle_alpha   90.00
_cell.angle_beta   90.00
_cell.angle_gamma   90.00
#
_symmetry.space_group_name_H-M   'P 1'
#
loop_
_entity.id
_entity.type
_entity.pdbx_description
1 polymer ?
#
loop_
_entity_poly.entity_id
_entity_poly.type
_entity_poly.pdbx_seq_one_letter_code
_entity_poly.pdbx_strand_id
1 'polypeptide(L)'
;MDEAISKSPNLKISKTGKTFKIFEVTGDSDCIMPPHLSTKETVLVVQEGDAMIEIEGRINYLTQNDVFVIPAGAVHTLSIKNKFKTIVIMELDSQIEFVN
;
A
#
# COMPACT_ATOMS: atom_id res chain seq x y z
N MET A 1 -22.38 -3.90 19.00
CA MET A 1 -22.11 -3.51 18.21
C MET A 1 -21.17 -3.91 17.55
N ASP A 2 -21.15 -3.75 16.84
CA ASP A 2 -20.29 -4.12 16.13
C ASP A 2 -19.26 -3.32 16.15
N GLU A 3 -18.29 -3.57 16.39
CA GLU A 3 -17.29 -2.92 16.33
C GLU A 3 -16.97 -2.59 15.07
N ALA A 4 -16.36 -1.56 14.88
CA ALA A 4 -15.97 -1.13 13.61
C ALA A 4 -14.98 -2.11 13.09
N ILE A 5 -15.32 -2.71 12.01
CA ILE A 5 -14.40 -3.59 11.33
C ILE A 5 -13.73 -2.76 10.26
N SER A 6 -12.42 -2.65 10.35
CA SER A 6 -11.68 -1.93 9.32
C SER A 6 -11.83 -2.63 7.99
N LYS A 7 -12.08 -1.88 6.96
CA LYS A 7 -12.17 -2.42 5.61
C LYS A 7 -10.77 -2.53 5.04
N SER A 8 -10.53 -3.56 4.27
CA SER A 8 -9.27 -3.70 3.56
C SER A 8 -9.35 -2.97 2.22
N PRO A 9 -8.27 -2.37 1.78
CA PRO A 9 -8.22 -1.82 0.43
C PRO A 9 -8.33 -2.92 -0.59
N ASN A 10 -8.75 -2.56 -1.78
CA ASN A 10 -8.87 -3.48 -2.89
C ASN A 10 -7.55 -3.52 -3.65
N LEU A 11 -7.00 -4.72 -3.86
CA LEU A 11 -5.78 -4.90 -4.63
C LEU A 11 -6.12 -5.59 -5.94
N LYS A 12 -5.70 -5.01 -7.03
CA LYS A 12 -6.00 -5.56 -8.35
C LYS A 12 -4.73 -5.57 -9.17
N ILE A 13 -4.40 -6.72 -9.75
CA ILE A 13 -3.25 -6.80 -10.66
C ILE A 13 -3.61 -6.05 -11.93
N SER A 14 -2.81 -5.06 -12.26
CA SER A 14 -3.04 -4.24 -13.44
C SER A 14 -2.26 -4.78 -14.63
N LYS A 15 -0.98 -5.05 -14.44
CA LYS A 15 -0.12 -5.56 -15.50
C LYS A 15 0.98 -6.43 -14.91
N THR A 16 1.44 -7.38 -15.71
CA THR A 16 2.56 -8.22 -15.34
C THR A 16 3.55 -8.20 -16.50
N GLY A 17 4.77 -7.79 -16.20
CA GLY A 17 5.83 -7.77 -17.19
C GLY A 17 6.81 -8.91 -16.98
N LYS A 18 7.97 -8.81 -17.57
CA LYS A 18 9.02 -9.81 -17.42
C LYS A 18 9.77 -9.64 -16.09
N THR A 19 9.86 -8.43 -15.59
CA THR A 19 10.60 -8.12 -14.37
C THR A 19 9.68 -7.64 -13.27
N PHE A 20 8.65 -6.89 -13.61
CA PHE A 20 7.79 -6.23 -12.64
C PHE A 20 6.34 -6.69 -12.75
N LYS A 21 5.64 -6.62 -11.64
CA LYS A 21 4.20 -6.73 -11.60
C LYS A 21 3.65 -5.42 -11.03
N ILE A 22 2.51 -5.00 -11.52
CA ILE A 22 1.92 -3.72 -11.18
C ILE A 22 0.52 -3.94 -10.65
N PHE A 23 0.26 -3.41 -9.46
CA PHE A 23 -1.06 -3.46 -8.86
C PHE A 23 -1.66 -2.09 -8.80
N GLU A 24 -2.98 -2.05 -8.69
CA GLU A 24 -3.68 -0.86 -8.24
C GLU A 24 -4.22 -1.15 -6.86
N VAL A 25 -4.02 -0.23 -5.95
CA VAL A 25 -4.62 -0.32 -4.62
C VAL A 25 -5.59 0.83 -4.51
N THR A 26 -6.84 0.50 -4.24
CA THR A 26 -7.90 1.51 -4.10
C THR A 26 -8.65 1.29 -2.80
N GLY A 27 -9.20 2.35 -2.28
CA GLY A 27 -10.05 2.27 -1.10
C GLY A 27 -10.63 3.61 -0.72
N ASP A 28 -11.68 3.55 0.07
CA ASP A 28 -12.30 4.75 0.64
C ASP A 28 -11.68 5.04 2.00
N SER A 29 -12.09 6.14 2.63
CA SER A 29 -11.66 6.45 3.98
C SER A 29 -11.99 5.28 4.91
N ASP A 30 -11.17 5.14 5.93
CA ASP A 30 -11.28 4.07 6.93
C ASP A 30 -10.80 2.70 6.46
N CYS A 31 -10.32 2.57 5.24
CA CYS A 31 -9.66 1.34 4.83
C CYS A 31 -8.26 1.29 5.45
N ILE A 32 -7.89 0.15 5.98
CA ILE A 32 -6.59 -0.04 6.60
C ILE A 32 -5.99 -1.35 6.10
N MET A 33 -4.74 -1.27 5.69
CA MET A 33 -3.97 -2.45 5.40
C MET A 33 -3.11 -2.72 6.63
N PRO A 34 -3.34 -3.84 7.33
CA PRO A 34 -2.63 -4.09 8.60
C PRO A 34 -1.15 -4.32 8.38
N PRO A 35 -0.36 -4.44 9.46
CA PRO A 35 1.08 -4.54 9.32
C PRO A 35 1.51 -5.65 8.37
N HIS A 36 2.32 -5.28 7.40
CA HIS A 36 2.81 -6.20 6.38
C HIS A 36 4.13 -5.68 5.84
N LEU A 37 4.80 -6.54 5.10
CA LEU A 37 6.04 -6.19 4.44
C LEU A 37 6.06 -6.77 3.04
N SER A 38 6.95 -6.24 2.22
CA SER A 38 7.26 -6.85 0.93
C SER A 38 8.69 -7.33 0.99
N THR A 39 8.97 -8.47 0.39
CA THR A 39 10.31 -9.07 0.48
C THR A 39 11.35 -8.27 -0.30
N LYS A 40 10.92 -7.47 -1.26
CA LYS A 40 11.79 -6.58 -2.03
C LYS A 40 11.23 -5.17 -2.03
N GLU A 41 12.00 -4.23 -2.50
CA GLU A 41 11.58 -2.83 -2.58
C GLU A 41 10.28 -2.67 -3.35
N THR A 42 9.45 -1.74 -2.91
CA THR A 42 8.17 -1.46 -3.55
C THR A 42 8.07 0.04 -3.83
N VAL A 43 7.61 0.38 -5.01
CA VAL A 43 7.40 1.78 -5.39
C VAL A 43 5.91 2.06 -5.45
N LEU A 44 5.49 3.11 -4.77
CA LEU A 44 4.12 3.60 -4.83
C LEU A 44 4.07 4.90 -5.62
N VAL A 45 3.09 5.00 -6.51
CA VAL A 45 2.83 6.25 -7.23
C VAL A 45 1.38 6.61 -6.97
N VAL A 46 1.15 7.64 -6.18
CA VAL A 46 -0.20 8.01 -5.76
C VAL A 46 -0.90 8.77 -6.87
N GLN A 47 -2.04 8.29 -7.28
CA GLN A 47 -2.80 8.90 -8.36
C GLN A 47 -3.94 9.76 -7.86
N GLU A 48 -4.50 9.41 -6.69
CA GLU A 48 -5.68 10.10 -6.21
C GLU A 48 -5.80 9.95 -4.70
N GLY A 49 -6.29 10.96 -4.02
CA GLY A 49 -6.63 10.87 -2.60
C GLY A 49 -5.48 11.04 -1.65
N ASP A 50 -5.72 10.65 -0.41
CA ASP A 50 -4.77 10.83 0.68
C ASP A 50 -4.70 9.58 1.53
N ALA A 51 -3.51 9.26 2.00
CA ALA A 51 -3.31 8.13 2.89
C ALA A 51 -2.12 8.41 3.81
N MET A 52 -2.01 7.59 4.85
CA MET A 52 -0.83 7.62 5.71
C MET A 52 -0.18 6.26 5.65
N ILE A 53 1.13 6.25 5.57
CA ILE A 53 1.88 5.01 5.71
C ILE A 53 2.76 5.15 6.94
N GLU A 54 2.62 4.21 7.85
CA GLU A 54 3.46 4.17 9.04
C GLU A 54 4.51 3.09 8.84
N ILE A 55 5.77 3.48 8.94
CA ILE A 55 6.86 2.58 8.68
C ILE A 55 8.00 2.94 9.64
N GLU A 56 8.51 1.94 10.34
CA GLU A 56 9.64 2.12 11.26
C GLU A 56 9.40 3.25 12.28
N GLY A 57 8.18 3.33 12.79
CA GLY A 57 7.84 4.32 13.79
C GLY A 57 7.60 5.72 13.26
N ARG A 58 7.61 5.89 11.95
CA ARG A 58 7.38 7.19 11.32
C ARG A 58 6.11 7.18 10.50
N ILE A 59 5.40 8.29 10.54
CA ILE A 59 4.20 8.47 9.74
C ILE A 59 4.54 9.34 8.55
N ASN A 60 4.22 8.84 7.36
CA ASN A 60 4.41 9.56 6.11
C ASN A 60 3.05 9.80 5.50
N TYR A 61 2.78 11.04 5.12
CA TYR A 61 1.53 11.38 4.46
C TYR A 61 1.72 11.33 2.97
N LEU A 62 0.79 10.67 2.28
CA LEU A 62 0.83 10.50 0.83
C LEU A 62 -0.38 11.19 0.23
N THR A 63 -0.14 11.98 -0.81
CA THR A 63 -1.21 12.62 -1.54
C THR A 63 -0.96 12.51 -3.03
N GLN A 64 -1.90 13.02 -3.82
CA GLN A 64 -1.83 12.92 -5.27
C GLN A 64 -0.48 13.34 -5.82
N ASN A 65 0.04 12.54 -6.72
CA ASN A 65 1.35 12.72 -7.39
C ASN A 65 2.58 12.40 -6.55
N ASP A 66 2.41 11.97 -5.31
CA ASP A 66 3.55 11.55 -4.50
C ASP A 66 4.08 10.22 -4.98
N VAL A 67 5.39 10.06 -4.85
CA VAL A 67 6.06 8.79 -5.11
C VAL A 67 6.76 8.38 -3.82
N PHE A 68 6.63 7.14 -3.44
CA PHE A 68 7.21 6.65 -2.20
C PHE A 68 7.85 5.30 -2.41
N VAL A 69 9.03 5.10 -1.86
CA VAL A 69 9.72 3.81 -1.96
C VAL A 69 9.70 3.16 -0.58
N ILE A 70 9.17 1.95 -0.53
CA ILE A 70 9.14 1.17 0.71
C ILE A 70 10.33 0.21 0.67
N PRO A 71 11.23 0.28 1.66
CA PRO A 71 12.39 -0.60 1.68
C PRO A 71 11.99 -2.08 1.81
N ALA A 72 12.83 -2.95 1.27
CA ALA A 72 12.62 -4.38 1.38
C ALA A 72 12.56 -4.80 2.85
N GLY A 73 11.59 -5.60 3.20
CA GLY A 73 11.46 -6.15 4.54
C GLY A 73 10.93 -5.20 5.60
N ALA A 74 10.66 -3.94 5.26
CA ALA A 74 10.21 -2.97 6.25
C ALA A 74 8.72 -3.14 6.52
N VAL A 75 8.38 -3.42 7.76
CA VAL A 75 6.98 -3.60 8.17
C VAL A 75 6.28 -2.24 8.17
N HIS A 76 5.12 -2.19 7.57
CA HIS A 76 4.36 -0.94 7.47
C HIS A 76 2.86 -1.18 7.48
N THR A 77 2.11 -0.12 7.78
CA THR A 77 0.64 -0.10 7.69
C THR A 77 0.24 1.03 6.76
N LEU A 78 -0.88 0.85 6.10
CA LEU A 78 -1.44 1.89 5.24
C LEU A 78 -2.83 2.22 5.73
N SER A 79 -3.09 3.50 5.97
CA SER A 79 -4.42 3.98 6.40
C SER A 79 -4.91 4.99 5.39
N ILE A 80 -6.06 4.72 4.80
CA ILE A 80 -6.61 5.60 3.77
C ILE A 80 -7.45 6.68 4.44
N LYS A 81 -7.23 7.93 4.06
CA LYS A 81 -7.92 9.08 4.63
C LYS A 81 -9.02 9.62 3.73
N ASN A 82 -8.76 9.63 2.44
CA ASN A 82 -9.75 10.02 1.46
C ASN A 82 -9.68 9.03 0.33
N LYS A 83 -10.70 8.98 -0.49
CA LYS A 83 -10.75 8.07 -1.63
C LYS A 83 -9.38 8.03 -2.31
N PHE A 84 -8.76 6.87 -2.27
CA PHE A 84 -7.35 6.71 -2.59
C PHE A 84 -7.13 5.73 -3.72
N LYS A 85 -6.17 6.06 -4.57
CA LYS A 85 -5.74 5.16 -5.62
C LYS A 85 -4.24 5.30 -5.79
N THR A 86 -3.53 4.20 -5.69
CA THR A 86 -2.08 4.22 -5.91
C THR A 86 -1.69 3.06 -6.82
N ILE A 87 -0.69 3.31 -7.63
CA ILE A 87 -0.05 2.28 -8.42
C ILE A 87 1.09 1.74 -7.57
N VAL A 88 1.22 0.43 -7.52
CA VAL A 88 2.25 -0.27 -6.75
C VAL A 88 3.09 -1.07 -7.72
N ILE A 89 4.38 -0.83 -7.73
CA ILE A 89 5.31 -1.49 -8.64
C ILE A 89 6.27 -2.34 -7.82
N MET A 90 6.35 -3.62 -8.12
CA MET A 90 7.25 -4.52 -7.41
C MET A 90 7.79 -5.59 -8.36
N GLU A 91 8.90 -6.21 -7.99
CA GLU A 91 9.46 -7.29 -8.79
C GLU A 91 8.54 -8.51 -8.75
N LEU A 92 8.59 -9.31 -9.81
CA LEU A 92 7.70 -10.46 -9.93
C LEU A 92 7.81 -11.43 -8.77
N ASP A 93 9.02 -11.62 -8.25
CA ASP A 93 9.23 -12.57 -7.17
C ASP A 93 9.14 -11.94 -5.77
N SER A 94 8.80 -10.66 -5.68
CA SER A 94 8.53 -10.04 -4.39
C SER A 94 7.23 -10.58 -3.83
N GLN A 95 7.17 -10.79 -2.53
CA GLN A 95 5.98 -11.31 -1.88
C GLN A 95 5.55 -10.38 -0.77
N ILE A 96 4.24 -10.29 -0.58
CA ILE A 96 3.67 -9.51 0.51
C ILE A 96 3.38 -10.48 1.64
N GLU A 97 3.87 -10.16 2.85
CA GLU A 97 3.68 -10.99 4.01
C GLU A 97 3.05 -10.17 5.12
N PHE A 98 2.00 -10.68 5.70
CA PHE A 98 1.35 -10.00 6.82
C PHE A 98 2.01 -10.43 8.13
N VAL A 99 2.13 -9.49 9.05
CA VAL A 99 2.81 -9.69 10.31
C VAL A 99 1.77 -9.80 11.41
N ASN A 100 1.91 -10.78 12.27
CA ASN A 100 0.99 -10.96 13.39
C ASN A 100 1.41 -10.11 14.57
#